data_e763778920d9c3e1fb08c6814be2a5b3
#
_entry.id   e763778920d9c3e1fb08c6814be2a5b3
#
_cell.length_a   1.000
_cell.length_b   1.000
_cell.length_c   1.000
_cell.angle_alpha   90.00
_cell.angle_beta   90.00
_cell.angle_gamma   90.00
#
_symmetry.space_group_name_H-M   'P 1'
#
loop_
_entity.id
_entity.type
_entity.pdbx_description
1 polymer ?
#
loop_
_entity_poly.entity_id
_entity_poly.type
_entity_poly.pdbx_seq_one_letter_code
_entity_poly.pdbx_strand_id
1 'polypeptide(L)'
;MRLNRRWGPHRIAYHLGLARSTVGRVLARYSMPRLTEVDQATGLAVRYEKTSPGELVHLDIKKLGRVPDGGGWRAHGRGSTPALAADRAKTRTRRRGGPVGGYRYIHHAIDDYSRVVYSEILDDERKETAARFFQRANAFFKDLGITVQAVMTDNGACYRSRAFNQVLSAAGVKHRYTRPYRPQTNGKVERFNRTLAREWAYAHTYTSQTQREAAYQTWLHHYNHHRPHTALNGQTPASRVHNLTGKYS
;
A
#
# COMPACT_ATOMS: atom_id res chain seq x y z
N MET A 1 -7.94 -32.22 4.93
CA MET A 1 -7.54 -31.47 3.73
C MET A 1 -7.09 -30.05 4.04
N ARG A 2 -7.92 -29.21 4.69
CA ARG A 2 -7.56 -27.83 5.00
C ARG A 2 -6.33 -27.73 5.91
N LEU A 3 -6.31 -28.43 7.01
CA LEU A 3 -5.20 -28.42 7.97
C LEU A 3 -3.96 -29.15 7.42
N ASN A 4 -4.13 -30.39 6.99
CA ASN A 4 -2.97 -31.23 6.64
C ASN A 4 -2.35 -30.91 5.27
N ARG A 5 -3.20 -30.55 4.28
CA ARG A 5 -2.73 -30.27 2.91
C ARG A 5 -2.74 -28.80 2.54
N ARG A 6 -3.22 -27.94 3.44
CA ARG A 6 -3.33 -26.47 3.22
C ARG A 6 -4.03 -26.11 1.92
N TRP A 7 -5.12 -26.84 1.58
CA TRP A 7 -5.88 -26.58 0.37
C TRP A 7 -6.88 -25.45 0.56
N GLY A 8 -6.99 -24.59 -0.44
CA GLY A 8 -8.03 -23.57 -0.53
C GLY A 8 -9.40 -24.14 -0.87
N PRO A 9 -10.49 -23.33 -0.70
CA PRO A 9 -11.86 -23.80 -0.93
C PRO A 9 -12.09 -24.41 -2.32
N HIS A 10 -11.46 -23.84 -3.36
CA HIS A 10 -11.56 -24.36 -4.72
C HIS A 10 -11.04 -25.79 -4.87
N ARG A 11 -9.83 -26.04 -4.36
CA ARG A 11 -9.20 -27.36 -4.49
C ARG A 11 -9.92 -28.42 -3.67
N ILE A 12 -10.43 -28.03 -2.48
CA ILE A 12 -11.26 -28.91 -1.64
C ILE A 12 -12.58 -29.22 -2.35
N ALA A 13 -13.24 -28.20 -2.90
CA ALA A 13 -14.50 -28.33 -3.63
C ALA A 13 -14.36 -29.27 -4.83
N TYR A 14 -13.33 -29.05 -5.65
CA TYR A 14 -13.03 -29.91 -6.79
C TYR A 14 -12.81 -31.38 -6.38
N HIS A 15 -12.00 -31.59 -5.32
CA HIS A 15 -11.69 -32.95 -4.85
C HIS A 15 -12.90 -33.69 -4.26
N LEU A 16 -13.84 -32.97 -3.63
CA LEU A 16 -15.03 -33.54 -3.02
C LEU A 16 -16.27 -33.53 -3.92
N GLY A 17 -16.19 -33.01 -5.14
CA GLY A 17 -17.35 -32.84 -6.01
C GLY A 17 -18.39 -31.85 -5.46
N LEU A 18 -18.00 -30.87 -4.63
CA LEU A 18 -18.91 -29.93 -3.97
C LEU A 18 -18.82 -28.54 -4.58
N ALA A 19 -19.89 -27.74 -4.43
CA ALA A 19 -19.83 -26.34 -4.79
C ALA A 19 -18.84 -25.58 -3.91
N ARG A 20 -18.03 -24.68 -4.52
CA ARG A 20 -17.05 -23.85 -3.81
C ARG A 20 -17.68 -23.02 -2.69
N SER A 21 -18.87 -22.47 -2.91
CA SER A 21 -19.62 -21.69 -1.93
C SER A 21 -19.97 -22.51 -0.68
N THR A 22 -20.30 -23.78 -0.86
CA THR A 22 -20.59 -24.73 0.23
C THR A 22 -19.33 -24.96 1.08
N VAL A 23 -18.21 -25.27 0.43
CA VAL A 23 -16.93 -25.44 1.13
C VAL A 23 -16.52 -24.14 1.85
N GLY A 24 -16.70 -22.98 1.20
CA GLY A 24 -16.42 -21.67 1.82
C GLY A 24 -17.25 -21.42 3.09
N ARG A 25 -18.56 -21.73 3.05
CA ARG A 25 -19.46 -21.61 4.20
C ARG A 25 -19.08 -22.55 5.34
N VAL A 26 -18.72 -23.79 5.02
CA VAL A 26 -18.27 -24.76 6.02
C VAL A 26 -16.98 -24.26 6.70
N LEU A 27 -15.97 -23.84 5.92
CA LEU A 27 -14.73 -23.30 6.50
C LEU A 27 -14.96 -22.07 7.37
N ALA A 28 -15.89 -21.19 6.98
CA ALA A 28 -16.28 -20.01 7.77
C ALA A 28 -16.99 -20.41 9.07
N ARG A 29 -17.92 -21.38 9.03
CA ARG A 29 -18.64 -21.89 10.22
C ARG A 29 -17.67 -22.45 11.27
N TYR A 30 -16.60 -23.09 10.83
CA TYR A 30 -15.56 -23.60 11.73
C TYR A 30 -14.43 -22.56 12.01
N SER A 31 -14.68 -21.28 11.72
CA SER A 31 -13.72 -20.19 11.94
C SER A 31 -12.32 -20.46 11.36
N MET A 32 -12.25 -21.23 10.27
CA MET A 32 -10.99 -21.57 9.64
C MET A 32 -10.40 -20.36 8.91
N PRO A 33 -9.22 -19.87 9.30
CA PRO A 33 -8.60 -18.69 8.68
C PRO A 33 -8.32 -18.92 7.20
N ARG A 34 -8.29 -17.86 6.41
CA ARG A 34 -7.87 -17.95 5.01
C ARG A 34 -6.40 -18.33 4.95
N LEU A 35 -5.98 -19.06 3.89
CA LEU A 35 -4.57 -19.46 3.74
C LEU A 35 -3.62 -18.27 3.64
N THR A 36 -4.10 -17.14 3.14
CA THR A 36 -3.35 -15.88 3.10
C THR A 36 -3.17 -15.22 4.47
N GLU A 37 -3.92 -15.65 5.46
CA GLU A 37 -3.88 -15.14 6.84
C GLU A 37 -3.10 -16.09 7.76
N VAL A 38 -2.60 -17.21 7.25
CA VAL A 38 -1.88 -18.23 8.01
C VAL A 38 -0.39 -18.13 7.74
N ASP A 39 0.40 -18.03 8.78
CA ASP A 39 1.86 -18.16 8.69
C ASP A 39 2.24 -19.55 8.16
N GLN A 40 3.06 -19.59 7.10
CA GLN A 40 3.42 -20.86 6.46
C GLN A 40 4.28 -21.75 7.34
N ALA A 41 5.09 -21.18 8.22
CA ALA A 41 5.97 -21.92 9.10
C ALA A 41 5.24 -22.46 10.34
N THR A 42 4.44 -21.64 11.00
CA THR A 42 3.79 -21.99 12.28
C THR A 42 2.37 -22.51 12.12
N GLY A 43 1.71 -22.28 10.98
CA GLY A 43 0.30 -22.63 10.78
C GLY A 43 -0.68 -21.74 11.55
N LEU A 44 -0.20 -20.77 12.30
CA LEU A 44 -1.02 -19.87 13.09
C LEU A 44 -1.60 -18.74 12.22
N ALA A 45 -2.82 -18.30 12.52
CA ALA A 45 -3.39 -17.12 11.89
C ALA A 45 -2.64 -15.87 12.37
N VAL A 46 -1.95 -15.20 11.43
CA VAL A 46 -1.26 -13.95 11.72
C VAL A 46 -2.12 -12.80 11.25
N ARG A 47 -3.09 -12.44 12.06
CA ARG A 47 -3.85 -11.21 11.90
C ARG A 47 -3.62 -10.37 13.14
N TYR A 48 -2.74 -9.38 13.03
CA TYR A 48 -2.58 -8.41 14.09
C TYR A 48 -3.13 -7.05 13.65
N GLU A 49 -3.76 -6.37 14.55
CA GLU A 49 -4.18 -4.99 14.42
C GLU A 49 -3.83 -4.29 15.72
N LYS A 50 -3.30 -3.10 15.62
CA LYS A 50 -3.02 -2.28 16.80
C LYS A 50 -4.31 -1.81 17.44
N THR A 51 -4.26 -1.47 18.72
CA THR A 51 -5.45 -1.14 19.52
C THR A 51 -5.79 0.34 19.46
N SER A 52 -4.81 1.19 19.11
CA SER A 52 -5.00 2.63 18.99
C SER A 52 -4.21 3.23 17.82
N PRO A 53 -4.66 4.39 17.30
CA PRO A 53 -3.91 5.12 16.27
C PRO A 53 -2.53 5.53 16.76
N GLY A 54 -1.56 5.51 15.85
CA GLY A 54 -0.18 5.92 16.11
C GLY A 54 0.70 4.87 16.79
N GLU A 55 0.16 3.79 17.37
CA GLU A 55 0.99 2.72 17.92
C GLU A 55 1.96 2.12 16.88
N LEU A 56 1.54 2.10 15.62
CA LEU A 56 2.36 1.63 14.51
C LEU A 56 1.92 2.29 13.20
N VAL A 57 2.85 2.93 12.53
CA VAL A 57 2.67 3.47 11.18
C VAL A 57 3.56 2.70 10.21
N HIS A 58 2.97 2.19 9.14
CA HIS A 58 3.70 1.49 8.09
C HIS A 58 4.17 2.49 7.04
N LEU A 59 5.46 2.49 6.71
CA LEU A 59 6.02 3.28 5.62
C LEU A 59 6.46 2.37 4.48
N ASP A 60 6.19 2.82 3.26
CA ASP A 60 6.61 2.11 2.05
C ASP A 60 6.76 3.09 0.87
N ILE A 61 7.49 2.67 -0.15
CA ILE A 61 7.70 3.42 -1.38
C ILE A 61 7.25 2.57 -2.57
N LYS A 62 6.19 3.02 -3.23
CA LYS A 62 5.70 2.38 -4.44
C LYS A 62 6.27 3.03 -5.69
N LYS A 63 7.05 2.29 -6.46
CA LYS A 63 7.53 2.73 -7.78
C LYS A 63 6.45 2.53 -8.83
N LEU A 64 6.11 3.59 -9.54
CA LEU A 64 5.24 3.54 -10.70
C LEU A 64 5.96 4.07 -11.93
N GLY A 65 5.92 3.31 -13.02
CA GLY A 65 6.38 3.80 -14.32
C GLY A 65 5.63 5.06 -14.74
N ARG A 66 6.34 6.05 -15.30
CA ARG A 66 5.72 7.26 -15.84
C ARG A 66 4.80 6.93 -17.01
N VAL A 67 3.72 7.68 -17.12
CA VAL A 67 2.87 7.69 -18.30
C VAL A 67 3.56 8.54 -19.36
N PRO A 68 3.84 8.00 -20.56
CA PRO A 68 4.42 8.79 -21.63
C PRO A 68 3.41 9.84 -22.14
N ASP A 69 3.91 10.94 -22.68
CA ASP A 69 3.07 11.95 -23.31
C ASP A 69 2.29 11.35 -24.49
N GLY A 70 1.01 11.68 -24.57
CA GLY A 70 0.07 11.04 -25.47
C GLY A 70 -0.46 9.70 -24.99
N GLY A 71 -0.03 9.21 -23.80
CA GLY A 71 -0.37 7.89 -23.28
C GLY A 71 0.52 6.79 -23.85
N GLY A 72 0.45 5.61 -23.28
CA GLY A 72 1.19 4.43 -23.73
C GLY A 72 0.23 3.29 -24.12
N TRP A 73 0.73 2.06 -24.10
CA TRP A 73 -0.05 0.88 -24.46
C TRP A 73 -1.36 0.71 -23.66
N ARG A 74 -1.45 1.30 -22.46
CA ARG A 74 -2.68 1.28 -21.67
C ARG A 74 -3.77 2.20 -22.23
N ALA A 75 -3.37 3.30 -22.88
CA ALA A 75 -4.29 4.24 -23.51
C ALA A 75 -4.74 3.76 -24.90
N HIS A 76 -3.82 3.13 -25.66
CA HIS A 76 -4.02 2.84 -27.08
C HIS A 76 -4.07 1.35 -27.41
N GLY A 77 -3.88 0.46 -26.43
CA GLY A 77 -3.75 -0.98 -26.64
C GLY A 77 -2.29 -1.39 -26.99
N ARG A 78 -1.98 -2.65 -26.66
CA ARG A 78 -0.67 -3.23 -27.00
C ARG A 78 -0.52 -3.38 -28.51
N GLY A 79 0.65 -3.02 -29.03
CA GLY A 79 0.94 -3.14 -30.47
C GLY A 79 0.35 -2.02 -31.34
N SER A 80 -0.42 -1.08 -30.79
CA SER A 80 -0.92 0.08 -31.53
C SER A 80 0.21 1.00 -31.99
N THR A 81 0.04 1.70 -33.09
CA THR A 81 1.02 2.65 -33.63
C THR A 81 1.46 3.70 -32.60
N PRO A 82 0.55 4.36 -31.83
CA PRO A 82 0.94 5.31 -30.80
C PRO A 82 1.74 4.65 -29.67
N ALA A 83 1.37 3.43 -29.21
CA ALA A 83 2.10 2.73 -28.17
C ALA A 83 3.51 2.35 -28.60
N LEU A 84 3.67 1.88 -29.83
CA LEU A 84 4.97 1.57 -30.43
C LEU A 84 5.83 2.83 -30.62
N ALA A 85 5.23 3.95 -31.02
CA ALA A 85 5.92 5.23 -31.15
C ALA A 85 6.45 5.72 -29.79
N ALA A 86 5.63 5.65 -28.73
CA ALA A 86 6.03 5.98 -27.36
C ALA A 86 7.20 5.10 -26.86
N ASP A 87 7.18 3.81 -27.18
CA ASP A 87 8.26 2.89 -26.79
C ASP A 87 9.56 3.12 -27.58
N ARG A 88 9.45 3.44 -28.87
CA ARG A 88 10.59 3.85 -29.70
C ARG A 88 11.22 5.16 -29.21
N ALA A 89 10.39 6.16 -28.85
CA ALA A 89 10.85 7.43 -28.30
C ALA A 89 11.63 7.20 -26.99
N LYS A 90 11.12 6.37 -26.11
CA LYS A 90 11.77 5.95 -24.87
C LYS A 90 13.12 5.27 -25.12
N THR A 91 13.17 4.34 -26.08
CA THR A 91 14.40 3.63 -26.47
C THR A 91 15.44 4.59 -27.06
N ARG A 92 14.99 5.55 -27.89
CA ARG A 92 15.88 6.58 -28.48
C ARG A 92 16.47 7.49 -27.39
N THR A 93 15.67 7.93 -26.44
CA THR A 93 16.13 8.75 -25.30
C THR A 93 17.18 8.00 -24.48
N ARG A 94 16.95 6.71 -24.22
CA ARG A 94 17.91 5.84 -23.52
C ARG A 94 19.26 5.75 -24.26
N ARG A 95 19.24 5.55 -25.57
CA ARG A 95 20.47 5.45 -26.38
C ARG A 95 21.26 6.74 -26.40
N ARG A 96 20.62 7.90 -26.21
CA ARG A 96 21.24 9.22 -26.15
C ARG A 96 21.67 9.64 -24.74
N GLY A 97 21.67 8.73 -23.77
CA GLY A 97 22.01 9.02 -22.37
C GLY A 97 21.03 9.93 -21.63
N GLY A 98 19.89 10.22 -22.24
CA GLY A 98 18.84 11.02 -21.61
C GLY A 98 18.03 10.23 -20.57
N PRO A 99 17.25 10.92 -19.73
CA PRO A 99 16.42 10.27 -18.70
C PRO A 99 15.36 9.42 -19.37
N VAL A 100 15.54 8.11 -19.28
CA VAL A 100 14.58 7.14 -19.82
C VAL A 100 13.37 7.11 -18.93
N GLY A 101 12.26 7.52 -19.44
CA GLY A 101 10.90 7.22 -18.98
C GLY A 101 10.70 6.93 -17.48
N GLY A 102 11.53 7.34 -16.66
CA GLY A 102 11.68 7.18 -15.21
C GLY A 102 10.51 6.60 -14.42
N TYR A 103 10.71 6.48 -13.15
CA TYR A 103 9.67 6.15 -12.19
C TYR A 103 9.22 7.42 -11.47
N ARG A 104 8.00 7.40 -10.96
CA ARG A 104 7.56 8.25 -9.85
C ARG A 104 7.53 7.37 -8.60
N TYR A 105 7.91 7.94 -7.50
CA TYR A 105 8.03 7.25 -6.23
C TYR A 105 6.93 7.76 -5.31
N ILE A 106 5.99 6.88 -4.99
CA ILE A 106 4.91 7.24 -4.09
C ILE A 106 5.30 6.78 -2.71
N HIS A 107 5.65 7.74 -1.87
CA HIS A 107 5.90 7.51 -0.46
C HIS A 107 4.58 7.55 0.29
N HIS A 108 4.33 6.59 1.15
CA HIS A 108 3.15 6.57 1.98
C HIS A 108 3.43 6.08 3.39
N ALA A 109 2.68 6.64 4.32
CA ALA A 109 2.64 6.31 5.72
C ALA A 109 1.20 5.96 6.09
N ILE A 110 0.98 4.75 6.59
CA ILE A 110 -0.36 4.20 6.87
C ILE A 110 -0.44 3.83 8.33
N ASP A 111 -1.38 4.41 9.05
CA ASP A 111 -1.64 4.00 10.43
C ASP A 111 -2.24 2.59 10.49
N ASP A 112 -1.70 1.76 11.36
CA ASP A 112 -2.09 0.34 11.48
C ASP A 112 -3.51 0.17 11.95
N TYR A 113 -4.00 1.02 12.85
CA TYR A 113 -5.33 0.93 13.43
C TYR A 113 -6.40 1.58 12.55
N SER A 114 -6.26 2.86 12.23
CA SER A 114 -7.27 3.63 11.51
C SER A 114 -7.25 3.41 10.01
N ARG A 115 -6.12 3.01 9.43
CA ARG A 115 -5.86 2.96 7.99
C ARG A 115 -5.75 4.34 7.34
N VAL A 116 -5.72 5.42 8.12
CA VAL A 116 -5.46 6.77 7.58
C VAL A 116 -4.09 6.78 6.92
N VAL A 117 -4.03 7.41 5.76
CA VAL A 117 -2.83 7.47 4.92
C VAL A 117 -2.42 8.91 4.69
N TYR A 118 -1.14 9.19 4.95
CA TYR A 118 -0.43 10.32 4.37
C TYR A 118 0.41 9.82 3.19
N SER A 119 0.35 10.52 2.06
CA SER A 119 1.10 10.08 0.89
C SER A 119 1.46 11.19 -0.06
N GLU A 120 2.66 11.07 -0.68
CA GLU A 120 3.20 12.04 -1.63
C GLU A 120 3.82 11.33 -2.84
N ILE A 121 3.74 11.97 -4.00
CA ILE A 121 4.47 11.57 -5.19
C ILE A 121 5.77 12.36 -5.24
N LEU A 122 6.90 11.66 -5.14
CA LEU A 122 8.24 12.24 -5.10
C LEU A 122 9.10 11.75 -6.26
N ASP A 123 10.24 12.38 -6.48
CA ASP A 123 11.10 12.10 -7.63
C ASP A 123 12.05 10.92 -7.41
N ASP A 124 12.33 10.56 -6.16
CA ASP A 124 13.27 9.52 -5.80
C ASP A 124 12.93 8.78 -4.50
N GLU A 125 13.73 7.76 -4.19
CA GLU A 125 13.69 7.00 -2.93
C GLU A 125 14.97 7.18 -2.09
N ARG A 126 15.63 8.34 -2.22
CA ARG A 126 16.86 8.60 -1.48
C ARG A 126 16.59 8.74 0.01
N LYS A 127 17.64 8.52 0.79
CA LYS A 127 17.56 8.55 2.26
C LYS A 127 17.10 9.91 2.81
N GLU A 128 17.56 11.00 2.18
CA GLU A 128 17.18 12.36 2.55
C GLU A 128 15.71 12.64 2.22
N THR A 129 15.24 12.13 1.09
CA THR A 129 13.85 12.25 0.66
C THR A 129 12.92 11.47 1.58
N ALA A 130 13.28 10.23 1.93
CA ALA A 130 12.53 9.41 2.88
C ALA A 130 12.48 10.03 4.28
N ALA A 131 13.59 10.62 4.74
CA ALA A 131 13.66 11.31 6.04
C ALA A 131 12.73 12.55 6.09
N ARG A 132 12.81 13.41 5.07
CA ARG A 132 11.91 14.58 4.94
C ARG A 132 10.45 14.18 4.76
N PHE A 133 10.18 13.12 4.03
CA PHE A 133 8.81 12.57 3.91
C PHE A 133 8.27 12.18 5.28
N PHE A 134 9.05 11.43 6.08
CA PHE A 134 8.61 11.04 7.42
C PHE A 134 8.32 12.25 8.32
N GLN A 135 9.13 13.31 8.27
CA GLN A 135 8.87 14.52 9.05
C GLN A 135 7.49 15.13 8.73
N ARG A 136 7.14 15.24 7.44
CA ARG A 136 5.82 15.74 7.01
C ARG A 136 4.69 14.77 7.36
N ALA A 137 4.91 13.46 7.21
CA ALA A 137 3.94 12.45 7.62
C ALA A 137 3.67 12.51 9.14
N ASN A 138 4.72 12.68 9.95
CA ASN A 138 4.58 12.80 11.40
C ASN A 138 3.82 14.07 11.81
N ALA A 139 4.06 15.18 11.12
CA ALA A 139 3.29 16.43 11.33
C ALA A 139 1.82 16.23 10.99
N PHE A 140 1.52 15.62 9.83
CA PHE A 140 0.14 15.26 9.43
C PHE A 140 -0.58 14.40 10.48
N PHE A 141 0.06 13.37 11.00
CA PHE A 141 -0.55 12.55 12.06
C PHE A 141 -0.77 13.34 13.33
N LYS A 142 0.18 14.20 13.71
CA LYS A 142 0.05 15.08 14.88
C LYS A 142 -1.14 16.03 14.75
N ASP A 143 -1.36 16.61 13.55
CA ASP A 143 -2.50 17.50 13.27
C ASP A 143 -3.86 16.76 13.40
N LEU A 144 -3.87 15.45 13.17
CA LEU A 144 -5.03 14.59 13.44
C LEU A 144 -5.14 14.15 14.92
N GLY A 145 -4.27 14.63 15.81
CA GLY A 145 -4.24 14.19 17.21
C GLY A 145 -3.60 12.81 17.42
N ILE A 146 -2.88 12.29 16.43
CA ILE A 146 -2.24 10.97 16.48
C ILE A 146 -0.75 11.14 16.82
N THR A 147 -0.32 10.59 17.95
CA THR A 147 1.10 10.51 18.31
C THR A 147 1.70 9.22 17.77
N VAL A 148 2.63 9.33 16.82
CA VAL A 148 3.33 8.17 16.25
C VAL A 148 4.35 7.62 17.25
N GLN A 149 4.17 6.37 17.68
CA GLN A 149 5.06 5.70 18.65
C GLN A 149 6.11 4.81 17.96
N ALA A 150 5.73 4.18 16.86
CA ALA A 150 6.63 3.33 16.10
C ALA A 150 6.32 3.38 14.61
N VAL A 151 7.35 3.22 13.79
CA VAL A 151 7.20 2.98 12.36
C VAL A 151 7.70 1.60 11.98
N MET A 152 7.08 1.01 10.97
CA MET A 152 7.50 -0.23 10.33
C MET A 152 7.84 0.03 8.88
N THR A 153 9.03 -0.40 8.46
CA THR A 153 9.50 -0.32 7.09
C THR A 153 9.97 -1.69 6.60
N ASP A 154 10.15 -1.84 5.31
CA ASP A 154 10.99 -2.91 4.77
C ASP A 154 12.47 -2.66 5.09
N ASN A 155 13.36 -3.52 4.56
CA ASN A 155 14.79 -3.40 4.73
C ASN A 155 15.46 -2.55 3.62
N GLY A 156 14.73 -1.66 2.97
CA GLY A 156 15.22 -0.77 1.93
C GLY A 156 16.38 0.11 2.40
N ALA A 157 17.33 0.39 1.51
CA ALA A 157 18.55 1.14 1.86
C ALA A 157 18.26 2.52 2.43
N CYS A 158 17.22 3.21 1.92
CA CYS A 158 16.83 4.53 2.42
C CYS A 158 16.41 4.48 3.90
N TYR A 159 15.67 3.45 4.32
CA TYR A 159 15.18 3.28 5.68
C TYR A 159 16.27 2.78 6.65
N ARG A 160 17.26 2.06 6.14
CA ARG A 160 18.43 1.63 6.96
C ARG A 160 19.46 2.73 7.17
N SER A 161 19.32 3.83 6.48
CA SER A 161 20.28 4.94 6.51
C SER A 161 20.34 5.61 7.89
N ARG A 162 21.51 6.15 8.21
CA ARG A 162 21.70 6.97 9.43
C ARG A 162 20.79 8.19 9.43
N ALA A 163 20.65 8.87 8.28
CA ALA A 163 19.82 10.07 8.15
C ALA A 163 18.35 9.80 8.50
N PHE A 164 17.78 8.71 8.01
CA PHE A 164 16.40 8.33 8.33
C PHE A 164 16.23 8.00 9.82
N ASN A 165 17.14 7.18 10.37
CA ASN A 165 17.07 6.78 11.78
C ASN A 165 17.32 7.94 12.76
N GLN A 166 18.13 8.93 12.39
CA GLN A 166 18.31 10.15 13.19
C GLN A 166 17.01 10.95 13.29
N VAL A 167 16.25 11.08 12.21
CA VAL A 167 14.95 11.79 12.21
C VAL A 167 13.94 11.05 13.08
N LEU A 168 13.88 9.72 13.03
CA LEU A 168 13.01 8.92 13.89
C LEU A 168 13.39 9.09 15.37
N SER A 169 14.67 9.01 15.68
CA SER A 169 15.18 9.18 17.06
C SER A 169 14.87 10.56 17.60
N ALA A 170 15.07 11.61 16.80
CA ALA A 170 14.74 13.00 17.19
C ALA A 170 13.24 13.19 17.46
N ALA A 171 12.38 12.41 16.79
CA ALA A 171 10.95 12.42 17.03
C ALA A 171 10.49 11.46 18.16
N GLY A 172 11.40 10.74 18.80
CA GLY A 172 11.08 9.73 19.81
C GLY A 172 10.36 8.49 19.26
N VAL A 173 10.45 8.22 17.96
CA VAL A 173 9.72 7.17 17.27
C VAL A 173 10.59 5.90 17.14
N LYS A 174 10.05 4.76 17.55
CA LYS A 174 10.73 3.46 17.45
C LYS A 174 10.71 2.95 16.02
N HIS A 175 11.87 2.52 15.49
CA HIS A 175 11.95 1.88 14.18
C HIS A 175 11.83 0.36 14.30
N ARG A 176 10.95 -0.22 13.47
CA ARG A 176 10.78 -1.66 13.33
C ARG A 176 10.96 -2.05 11.86
N TYR A 177 11.71 -3.10 11.62
CA TYR A 177 11.88 -3.66 10.28
C TYR A 177 10.99 -4.88 10.08
N THR A 178 10.50 -5.09 8.86
CA THR A 178 9.84 -6.35 8.49
C THR A 178 10.84 -7.49 8.62
N ARG A 179 10.38 -8.62 9.17
CA ARG A 179 11.23 -9.82 9.25
C ARG A 179 11.40 -10.43 7.86
N PRO A 180 12.62 -10.89 7.51
CA PRO A 180 12.84 -11.65 6.29
C PRO A 180 11.85 -12.82 6.20
N TYR A 181 11.37 -13.10 4.98
CA TYR A 181 10.43 -14.19 4.69
C TYR A 181 9.06 -14.13 5.39
N ARG A 182 8.70 -12.99 6.00
CA ARG A 182 7.39 -12.77 6.60
C ARG A 182 6.69 -11.54 6.00
N PRO A 183 6.25 -11.61 4.74
CA PRO A 183 5.59 -10.49 4.04
C PRO A 183 4.29 -10.05 4.72
N GLN A 184 3.68 -10.92 5.51
CA GLN A 184 2.45 -10.63 6.25
C GLN A 184 2.55 -9.45 7.22
N THR A 185 3.78 -9.12 7.69
CA THR A 185 4.01 -7.97 8.57
C THR A 185 3.73 -6.63 7.88
N ASN A 186 3.79 -6.58 6.53
CA ASN A 186 3.49 -5.38 5.73
C ASN A 186 2.17 -5.47 4.94
N GLY A 187 1.29 -6.40 5.31
CA GLY A 187 0.05 -6.68 4.59
C GLY A 187 -0.89 -5.48 4.43
N LYS A 188 -0.81 -4.47 5.34
CA LYS A 188 -1.62 -3.25 5.25
C LYS A 188 -1.15 -2.35 4.12
N VAL A 189 0.16 -2.18 3.99
CA VAL A 189 0.78 -1.44 2.87
C VAL A 189 0.54 -2.16 1.54
N GLU A 190 0.71 -3.47 1.50
CA GLU A 190 0.43 -4.24 0.28
C GLU A 190 -1.03 -4.10 -0.16
N ARG A 191 -1.95 -4.10 0.81
CA ARG A 191 -3.37 -3.88 0.53
C ARG A 191 -3.63 -2.46 0.02
N PHE A 192 -3.01 -1.45 0.62
CA PHE A 192 -3.09 -0.07 0.15
C PHE A 192 -2.53 0.05 -1.27
N ASN A 193 -1.35 -0.46 -1.53
CA ASN A 193 -0.72 -0.46 -2.86
C ASN A 193 -1.61 -1.11 -3.93
N ARG A 194 -2.34 -2.16 -3.57
CA ARG A 194 -3.30 -2.82 -4.47
C ARG A 194 -4.51 -1.94 -4.75
N THR A 195 -5.03 -1.27 -3.72
CA THR A 195 -6.14 -0.31 -3.85
C THR A 195 -5.71 0.89 -4.68
N LEU A 196 -4.57 1.51 -4.38
CA LEU A 196 -3.95 2.59 -5.14
C LEU A 196 -3.79 2.24 -6.63
N ALA A 197 -3.31 1.03 -6.92
CA ALA A 197 -3.12 0.58 -8.29
C ALA A 197 -4.45 0.46 -9.04
N ARG A 198 -5.49 -0.07 -8.40
CA ARG A 198 -6.79 -0.33 -9.04
C ARG A 198 -7.68 0.89 -9.13
N GLU A 199 -7.67 1.73 -8.10
CA GLU A 199 -8.64 2.81 -7.96
C GLU A 199 -8.08 4.19 -8.37
N TRP A 200 -6.76 4.29 -8.59
CA TRP A 200 -6.12 5.50 -9.09
C TRP A 200 -5.12 5.23 -10.21
N ALA A 201 -4.01 4.55 -9.95
CA ALA A 201 -2.86 4.52 -10.87
C ALA A 201 -3.20 3.94 -12.25
N TYR A 202 -4.17 3.01 -12.29
CA TYR A 202 -4.63 2.29 -13.49
C TYR A 202 -6.16 2.27 -13.63
N ALA A 203 -6.87 3.11 -12.88
CA ALA A 203 -8.33 3.21 -12.93
C ALA A 203 -8.82 3.80 -14.26
N HIS A 204 -8.02 4.72 -14.80
CA HIS A 204 -8.32 5.43 -16.05
C HIS A 204 -7.16 5.31 -17.03
N THR A 205 -7.45 5.56 -18.29
CA THR A 205 -6.44 5.70 -19.35
C THR A 205 -5.88 7.10 -19.33
N TYR A 206 -4.84 7.32 -18.54
CA TYR A 206 -4.14 8.60 -18.52
C TYR A 206 -3.29 8.80 -19.78
N THR A 207 -3.38 9.99 -20.36
CA THR A 207 -2.60 10.39 -21.55
C THR A 207 -1.30 11.11 -21.20
N SER A 208 -1.11 11.50 -19.93
CA SER A 208 0.14 12.09 -19.45
C SER A 208 0.38 11.80 -17.96
N GLN A 209 1.63 11.95 -17.54
CA GLN A 209 1.98 11.83 -16.13
C GLN A 209 1.33 12.94 -15.30
N THR A 210 1.29 14.16 -15.82
CA THR A 210 0.64 15.30 -15.14
C THR A 210 -0.83 15.05 -14.88
N GLN A 211 -1.56 14.50 -15.87
CA GLN A 211 -2.97 14.13 -15.69
C GLN A 211 -3.16 13.12 -14.56
N ARG A 212 -2.29 12.08 -14.50
CA ARG A 212 -2.37 11.08 -13.44
C ARG A 212 -2.08 11.68 -12.07
N GLU A 213 -1.06 12.54 -11.97
CA GLU A 213 -0.68 13.18 -10.71
C GLU A 213 -1.76 14.16 -10.21
N ALA A 214 -2.38 14.92 -11.11
CA ALA A 214 -3.47 15.84 -10.75
C ALA A 214 -4.66 15.12 -10.09
N ALA A 215 -4.95 13.89 -10.48
CA ALA A 215 -6.02 13.10 -9.89
C ALA A 215 -5.65 12.48 -8.51
N TYR A 216 -4.39 12.58 -8.08
CA TYR A 216 -3.91 11.85 -6.91
C TYR A 216 -4.47 12.36 -5.59
N GLN A 217 -4.44 13.66 -5.36
CA GLN A 217 -4.88 14.26 -4.09
C GLN A 217 -6.39 14.07 -3.87
N THR A 218 -7.18 14.22 -4.92
CA THR A 218 -8.64 13.96 -4.88
C THR A 218 -8.91 12.50 -4.52
N TRP A 219 -8.17 11.56 -5.13
CA TRP A 219 -8.32 10.15 -4.81
C TRP A 219 -7.87 9.84 -3.38
N LEU A 220 -6.77 10.42 -2.88
CA LEU A 220 -6.28 10.21 -1.53
C LEU A 220 -7.25 10.75 -0.49
N HIS A 221 -7.84 11.93 -0.75
CA HIS A 221 -8.90 12.49 0.07
C HIS A 221 -10.11 11.55 0.12
N HIS A 222 -10.57 11.06 -1.04
CA HIS A 222 -11.66 10.08 -1.10
C HIS A 222 -11.32 8.81 -0.31
N TYR A 223 -10.11 8.29 -0.43
CA TYR A 223 -9.66 7.10 0.31
C TYR A 223 -9.77 7.30 1.82
N ASN A 224 -9.31 8.44 2.34
CA ASN A 224 -9.31 8.71 3.78
C ASN A 224 -10.70 9.04 4.34
N HIS A 225 -11.52 9.80 3.61
CA HIS A 225 -12.74 10.40 4.15
C HIS A 225 -14.05 9.81 3.64
N HIS A 226 -14.05 9.17 2.48
CA HIS A 226 -15.29 8.75 1.83
C HIS A 226 -15.37 7.25 1.50
N ARG A 227 -14.21 6.61 1.33
CA ARG A 227 -14.16 5.20 0.94
C ARG A 227 -14.48 4.28 2.11
N PRO A 228 -15.56 3.44 2.05
CA PRO A 228 -15.82 2.46 3.08
C PRO A 228 -14.81 1.31 3.04
N HIS A 229 -14.32 0.91 4.20
CA HIS A 229 -13.35 -0.17 4.33
C HIS A 229 -13.95 -1.40 4.98
N THR A 230 -13.96 -2.53 4.28
CA THR A 230 -14.49 -3.80 4.82
C THR A 230 -13.77 -4.26 6.08
N ALA A 231 -12.46 -3.97 6.21
CA ALA A 231 -11.68 -4.28 7.41
C ALA A 231 -12.01 -3.37 8.60
N LEU A 232 -12.71 -2.26 8.35
CA LEU A 232 -13.17 -1.30 9.37
C LEU A 232 -14.70 -1.34 9.53
N ASN A 233 -15.35 -2.45 9.18
CA ASN A 233 -16.80 -2.62 9.24
C ASN A 233 -17.59 -1.55 8.46
N GLY A 234 -17.03 -1.11 7.31
CA GLY A 234 -17.64 -0.09 6.46
C GLY A 234 -17.29 1.35 6.85
N GLN A 235 -16.59 1.57 7.95
CA GLN A 235 -16.13 2.92 8.31
C GLN A 235 -15.04 3.43 7.37
N THR A 236 -14.93 4.76 7.28
CA THR A 236 -13.79 5.41 6.59
C THR A 236 -12.57 5.48 7.52
N PRO A 237 -11.34 5.55 6.99
CA PRO A 237 -10.15 5.71 7.82
C PRO A 237 -10.23 6.92 8.76
N ALA A 238 -10.65 8.08 8.26
CA ALA A 238 -10.74 9.31 9.05
C ALA A 238 -11.77 9.22 10.18
N SER A 239 -12.95 8.63 9.94
CA SER A 239 -13.97 8.49 10.98
C SER A 239 -13.50 7.64 12.17
N ARG A 240 -12.60 6.68 11.90
CA ARG A 240 -12.03 5.84 12.97
C ARG A 240 -11.04 6.58 13.87
N VAL A 241 -10.47 7.69 13.42
CA VAL A 241 -9.62 8.55 14.26
C VAL A 241 -10.48 9.44 15.14
N HIS A 242 -11.51 10.05 14.60
CA HIS A 242 -12.37 11.00 15.32
C HIS A 242 -13.19 10.32 16.44
N ASN A 243 -13.62 9.09 16.25
CA ASN A 243 -14.41 8.34 17.25
C ASN A 243 -13.64 7.99 18.53
N LEU A 244 -12.32 8.13 18.56
CA LEU A 244 -11.52 7.87 19.75
C LEU A 244 -11.44 9.05 20.73
N THR A 245 -11.74 10.25 20.29
CA THR A 245 -11.65 11.45 21.14
C THR A 245 -12.93 11.78 21.89
N GLY A 246 -14.02 11.04 21.69
CA GLY A 246 -15.29 11.28 22.38
C GLY A 246 -15.87 12.70 22.24
N LYS A 247 -15.37 13.49 21.28
CA LYS A 247 -15.66 14.92 21.14
C LYS A 247 -16.70 15.27 20.09
N TYR A 248 -17.35 14.30 19.49
CA TYR A 248 -18.46 14.55 18.55
C TYR A 248 -19.60 13.57 18.87
N SER A 249 -20.35 13.86 19.92
CA SER A 249 -21.73 13.45 20.12
C SER A 249 -22.64 14.54 19.57
#